data_86b862879b388a7c5b9f1a487b5ccf43
#
_entry.id   86b862879b388a7c5b9f1a487b5ccf43
#
_cell.length_a   1.000
_cell.length_b   1.000
_cell.length_c   1.000
_cell.angle_alpha   90.00
_cell.angle_beta   90.00
_cell.angle_gamma   90.00
#
_symmetry.space_group_name_H-M   'P 1'
#
loop_
_entity.id
_entity.type
_entity.pdbx_description
1 polymer ?
#
loop_
_entity_poly.entity_id
_entity_poly.type
_entity_poly.pdbx_seq_one_letter_code
_entity_poly.pdbx_strand_id
1 'polypeptide(L)'
;GGVGKTTTSVNLSDALARLDKRVLLIDLDPQASASLSLGLDRYENKTINDVLMGECEIKDAICHPKHSKCDVVVSNINLSKLEIKTIDNPNREMLLSNAISSYRKKYDYIIMDCPPSLGIITLNSLFAADSCLIPVQCQFLAIDGLTQLLNTIKTVQKRKKVLDKNLQIEGILLTMLDKRVISSWQIVNEIKECFGEKVFKTIINVNVKAQIAPTVGKPVIAYASRCPASKQYKELAKEIVKNNG
;
A
#
# COMPACT_ATOMS: atom_id res chain seq x y z
N GLY A 1 0.00 11.14 7.99
CA GLY A 1 0.52 9.88 8.55
C GLY A 1 -0.51 9.22 9.45
N GLY A 2 -0.31 7.93 9.80
CA GLY A 2 -1.15 7.25 10.81
C GLY A 2 -2.49 6.68 10.35
N VAL A 3 -2.87 6.82 9.09
CA VAL A 3 -4.18 6.35 8.58
C VAL A 3 -4.22 4.84 8.26
N GLY A 4 -3.21 4.07 8.63
CA GLY A 4 -3.18 2.62 8.43
C GLY A 4 -2.70 2.17 7.06
N LYS A 5 -1.92 2.95 6.30
CA LYS A 5 -1.36 2.56 4.99
C LYS A 5 -0.57 1.25 5.10
N THR A 6 0.52 1.25 5.83
CA THR A 6 1.40 0.09 6.00
C THR A 6 0.66 -1.13 6.57
N THR A 7 -0.20 -0.91 7.58
CA THR A 7 -1.03 -1.99 8.13
C THR A 7 -1.94 -2.59 7.06
N THR A 8 -2.51 -1.76 6.20
CA THR A 8 -3.36 -2.23 5.08
C THR A 8 -2.52 -2.94 4.04
N SER A 9 -1.40 -2.37 3.59
CA SER A 9 -0.51 -2.97 2.58
C SER A 9 -0.04 -4.36 3.00
N VAL A 10 0.46 -4.52 4.22
CA VAL A 10 0.93 -5.80 4.77
C VAL A 10 -0.19 -6.83 4.87
N ASN A 11 -1.33 -6.45 5.47
CA ASN A 11 -2.39 -7.43 5.74
C ASN A 11 -3.24 -7.75 4.51
N LEU A 12 -3.41 -6.81 3.59
CA LEU A 12 -4.07 -7.05 2.30
C LEU A 12 -3.21 -7.96 1.42
N SER A 13 -1.89 -7.73 1.35
CA SER A 13 -0.98 -8.59 0.58
C SER A 13 -1.02 -10.04 1.06
N ASP A 14 -0.94 -10.27 2.37
CA ASP A 14 -1.06 -11.63 2.94
C ASP A 14 -2.47 -12.21 2.74
N ALA A 15 -3.53 -11.39 2.84
CA ALA A 15 -4.89 -11.85 2.62
C ALA A 15 -5.14 -12.28 1.17
N LEU A 16 -4.66 -11.52 0.18
CA LEU A 16 -4.75 -11.87 -1.23
C LEU A 16 -3.93 -13.13 -1.56
N ALA A 17 -2.72 -13.25 -1.01
CA ALA A 17 -1.89 -14.43 -1.19
C ALA A 17 -2.52 -15.70 -0.58
N ARG A 18 -3.35 -15.57 0.48
CA ARG A 18 -4.15 -16.67 1.03
C ARG A 18 -5.41 -17.00 0.23
N LEU A 19 -5.74 -16.21 -0.78
CA LEU A 19 -6.75 -16.51 -1.81
C LEU A 19 -6.09 -17.04 -3.08
N ASP A 20 -4.89 -17.65 -2.96
CA ASP A 20 -4.11 -18.25 -4.04
C ASP A 20 -3.72 -17.27 -5.16
N LYS A 21 -3.64 -15.98 -4.84
CA LYS A 21 -3.10 -14.94 -5.73
C LYS A 21 -1.58 -14.82 -5.54
N ARG A 22 -0.85 -14.66 -6.64
CA ARG A 22 0.58 -14.32 -6.61
C ARG A 22 0.71 -12.84 -6.28
N VAL A 23 1.28 -12.52 -5.13
CA VAL A 23 1.32 -11.15 -4.60
C VAL A 23 2.75 -10.74 -4.30
N LEU A 24 3.15 -9.58 -4.79
CA LEU A 24 4.37 -8.88 -4.42
C LEU A 24 4.03 -7.61 -3.63
N LEU A 25 4.58 -7.49 -2.43
CA LEU A 25 4.56 -6.25 -1.66
C LEU A 25 5.89 -5.53 -1.85
N ILE A 26 5.86 -4.27 -2.29
CA ILE A 26 7.03 -3.41 -2.39
C ILE A 26 6.92 -2.35 -1.29
N ASP A 27 7.84 -2.38 -0.34
CA ASP A 27 7.96 -1.35 0.69
C ASP A 27 8.69 -0.13 0.09
N LEU A 28 8.05 1.01 0.07
CA LEU A 28 8.57 2.26 -0.48
C LEU A 28 8.72 3.35 0.59
N ASP A 29 8.56 2.99 1.86
CA ASP A 29 8.86 3.91 2.96
C ASP A 29 10.32 3.74 3.40
N PRO A 30 11.16 4.80 3.42
CA PRO A 30 12.51 4.74 3.96
C PRO A 30 12.61 4.21 5.39
N GLN A 31 11.51 4.29 6.16
CA GLN A 31 11.44 3.72 7.51
C GLN A 31 11.33 2.19 7.49
N ALA A 32 11.03 1.57 6.35
CA ALA A 32 10.90 0.12 6.17
C ALA A 32 9.85 -0.54 7.09
N SER A 33 8.76 0.19 7.34
CA SER A 33 7.74 -0.27 8.30
C SER A 33 7.01 -1.53 7.83
N ALA A 34 6.77 -1.71 6.54
CA ALA A 34 6.17 -2.93 5.99
C ALA A 34 7.13 -4.11 6.09
N SER A 35 8.40 -3.92 5.74
CA SER A 35 9.47 -4.91 5.85
C SER A 35 9.62 -5.44 7.27
N LEU A 36 9.77 -4.53 8.24
CA LEU A 36 9.90 -4.85 9.66
C LEU A 36 8.64 -5.54 10.21
N SER A 37 7.45 -5.13 9.76
CA SER A 37 6.18 -5.76 10.16
C SER A 37 6.06 -7.23 9.72
N LEU A 38 6.87 -7.63 8.74
CA LEU A 38 6.94 -9.01 8.24
C LEU A 38 8.17 -9.77 8.74
N GLY A 39 8.94 -9.17 9.65
CA GLY A 39 10.14 -9.77 10.25
C GLY A 39 11.32 -9.87 9.30
N LEU A 40 11.38 -9.01 8.29
CA LEU A 40 12.49 -8.93 7.34
C LEU A 40 13.51 -7.88 7.79
N ASP A 41 14.79 -8.23 7.69
CA ASP A 41 15.86 -7.28 7.95
C ASP A 41 16.09 -6.39 6.71
N ARG A 42 16.11 -5.09 6.94
CA ARG A 42 16.33 -4.06 5.92
C ARG A 42 17.79 -3.86 5.53
N TYR A 43 18.73 -4.52 6.20
CA TYR A 43 20.18 -4.37 5.97
C TYR A 43 20.83 -5.64 5.39
N GLU A 44 20.22 -6.80 5.55
CA GLU A 44 20.76 -8.07 5.05
C GLU A 44 20.39 -8.38 3.59
N ASN A 45 19.44 -7.64 3.03
CA ASN A 45 18.92 -7.89 1.70
C ASN A 45 19.23 -6.75 0.72
N LYS A 46 19.19 -7.05 -0.59
CA LYS A 46 19.03 -6.02 -1.61
C LYS A 46 17.66 -5.37 -1.42
N THR A 47 17.59 -4.07 -1.65
CA THR A 47 16.43 -3.26 -1.32
C THR A 47 15.84 -2.60 -2.56
N ILE A 48 14.66 -2.05 -2.44
CA ILE A 48 14.06 -1.26 -3.52
C ILE A 48 14.94 -0.07 -3.94
N ASN A 49 15.73 0.50 -3.02
CA ASN A 49 16.70 1.54 -3.37
C ASN A 49 17.72 1.04 -4.39
N ASP A 50 18.29 -0.16 -4.17
CA ASP A 50 19.30 -0.75 -5.05
C ASP A 50 18.72 -1.02 -6.44
N VAL A 51 17.46 -1.47 -6.49
CA VAL A 51 16.69 -1.67 -7.74
C VAL A 51 16.48 -0.35 -8.48
N LEU A 52 16.02 0.70 -7.79
CA LEU A 52 15.74 1.99 -8.42
C LEU A 52 17.02 2.73 -8.85
N MET A 53 18.15 2.43 -8.22
CA MET A 53 19.45 2.93 -8.62
C MET A 53 20.12 2.10 -9.73
N GLY A 54 19.50 1.00 -10.17
CA GLY A 54 20.03 0.11 -11.21
C GLY A 54 21.19 -0.77 -10.74
N GLU A 55 21.38 -0.92 -9.43
CA GLU A 55 22.45 -1.73 -8.82
C GLU A 55 22.12 -3.23 -8.83
N CYS A 56 20.84 -3.59 -8.97
CA CYS A 56 20.37 -4.97 -9.16
C CYS A 56 19.00 -5.00 -9.85
N GLU A 57 18.61 -6.17 -10.35
CA GLU A 57 17.25 -6.40 -10.84
C GLU A 57 16.29 -6.64 -9.67
N ILE A 58 14.99 -6.37 -9.89
CA ILE A 58 13.97 -6.58 -8.84
C ILE A 58 13.91 -8.02 -8.33
N LYS A 59 14.23 -9.01 -9.18
CA LYS A 59 14.28 -10.43 -8.77
C LYS A 59 15.28 -10.70 -7.65
N ASP A 60 16.39 -9.96 -7.65
CA ASP A 60 17.49 -10.15 -6.71
C ASP A 60 17.17 -9.54 -5.34
N ALA A 61 16.12 -8.69 -5.29
CA ALA A 61 15.65 -8.03 -4.08
C ALA A 61 14.38 -8.67 -3.49
N ILE A 62 13.85 -9.74 -4.12
CA ILE A 62 12.65 -10.43 -3.62
C ILE A 62 13.00 -11.28 -2.40
N CYS A 63 12.28 -11.07 -1.31
CA CYS A 63 12.36 -11.81 -0.07
C CYS A 63 11.08 -12.60 0.19
N HIS A 64 11.18 -13.72 0.91
CA HIS A 64 10.08 -14.60 1.27
C HIS A 64 9.89 -14.63 2.80
N PRO A 65 8.99 -13.81 3.38
CA PRO A 65 8.84 -13.75 4.83
C PRO A 65 8.27 -15.05 5.40
N LYS A 66 8.82 -15.50 6.53
CA LYS A 66 8.47 -16.79 7.17
C LYS A 66 6.98 -16.94 7.50
N HIS A 67 6.30 -15.84 7.82
CA HIS A 67 4.94 -15.87 8.35
C HIS A 67 3.89 -15.24 7.40
N SER A 68 4.30 -14.83 6.22
CA SER A 68 3.40 -14.33 5.17
C SER A 68 3.47 -15.22 3.93
N LYS A 69 2.42 -15.18 3.12
CA LYS A 69 2.37 -15.90 1.84
C LYS A 69 2.70 -15.02 0.64
N CYS A 70 2.87 -13.72 0.82
CA CYS A 70 3.29 -12.81 -0.24
C CYS A 70 4.81 -12.68 -0.30
N ASP A 71 5.33 -12.42 -1.50
CA ASP A 71 6.70 -12.01 -1.72
C ASP A 71 6.87 -10.53 -1.35
N VAL A 72 8.09 -10.12 -0.95
CA VAL A 72 8.35 -8.76 -0.48
C VAL A 72 9.66 -8.24 -1.06
N VAL A 73 9.67 -6.98 -1.50
CA VAL A 73 10.89 -6.21 -1.72
C VAL A 73 11.01 -5.22 -0.57
N VAL A 74 12.11 -5.33 0.18
CA VAL A 74 12.33 -4.52 1.38
C VAL A 74 12.81 -3.10 1.06
N SER A 75 12.59 -2.18 2.00
CA SER A 75 13.11 -0.82 1.96
C SER A 75 14.21 -0.60 2.99
N ASN A 76 14.93 0.50 2.85
CA ASN A 76 15.82 1.01 3.89
C ASN A 76 15.96 2.54 3.81
N ILE A 77 16.68 3.11 4.78
CA ILE A 77 16.86 4.56 4.90
C ILE A 77 17.53 5.21 3.66
N ASN A 78 18.30 4.47 2.87
CA ASN A 78 18.96 5.00 1.67
C ASN A 78 17.94 5.46 0.62
N LEU A 79 16.72 4.92 0.63
CA LEU A 79 15.65 5.35 -0.28
C LEU A 79 15.31 6.85 -0.09
N SER A 80 15.55 7.44 1.09
CA SER A 80 15.35 8.88 1.31
C SER A 80 16.24 9.76 0.43
N LYS A 81 17.35 9.22 -0.06
CA LYS A 81 18.31 9.93 -0.94
C LYS A 81 17.91 9.88 -2.43
N LEU A 82 16.86 9.13 -2.78
CA LEU A 82 16.43 8.94 -4.18
C LEU A 82 16.20 10.27 -4.88
N GLU A 83 15.52 11.21 -4.23
CA GLU A 83 15.18 12.50 -4.82
C GLU A 83 16.41 13.30 -5.22
N ILE A 84 17.43 13.34 -4.35
CA ILE A 84 18.68 14.05 -4.60
C ILE A 84 19.48 13.33 -5.69
N LYS A 85 19.61 12.01 -5.60
CA LYS A 85 20.41 11.21 -6.54
C LYS A 85 19.84 11.20 -7.96
N THR A 86 18.56 11.48 -8.14
CA THR A 86 17.87 11.41 -9.43
C THR A 86 17.43 12.78 -9.94
N ILE A 87 17.90 13.89 -9.35
CA ILE A 87 17.46 15.24 -9.67
C ILE A 87 17.65 15.59 -11.16
N ASP A 88 18.75 15.16 -11.76
CA ASP A 88 19.09 15.42 -13.16
C ASP A 88 18.48 14.38 -14.12
N ASN A 89 17.78 13.36 -13.60
CA ASN A 89 17.16 12.35 -14.45
C ASN A 89 15.75 12.83 -14.90
N PRO A 90 15.54 13.10 -16.20
CA PRO A 90 14.25 13.56 -16.73
C PRO A 90 13.13 12.52 -16.53
N ASN A 91 13.48 11.24 -16.38
CA ASN A 91 12.56 10.12 -16.19
C ASN A 91 12.47 9.64 -14.74
N ARG A 92 12.90 10.45 -13.77
CA ARG A 92 12.97 10.06 -12.34
C ARG A 92 11.64 9.59 -11.74
N GLU A 93 10.51 9.97 -12.32
CA GLU A 93 9.17 9.54 -11.87
C GLU A 93 8.76 8.15 -12.41
N MET A 94 9.51 7.62 -13.39
CA MET A 94 9.23 6.36 -14.06
C MET A 94 10.14 5.20 -13.63
N LEU A 95 11.06 5.44 -12.71
CA LEU A 95 12.06 4.44 -12.28
C LEU A 95 11.41 3.14 -11.81
N LEU A 96 10.41 3.24 -10.93
CA LEU A 96 9.70 2.06 -10.43
C LEU A 96 8.89 1.36 -11.53
N SER A 97 8.17 2.12 -12.36
CA SER A 97 7.42 1.56 -13.50
C SER A 97 8.32 0.75 -14.43
N ASN A 98 9.52 1.25 -14.71
CA ASN A 98 10.51 0.57 -15.55
C ASN A 98 11.06 -0.67 -14.85
N ALA A 99 11.43 -0.56 -13.57
CA ALA A 99 11.99 -1.65 -12.79
C ALA A 99 11.06 -2.86 -12.65
N ILE A 100 9.74 -2.63 -12.49
CA ILE A 100 8.77 -3.72 -12.35
C ILE A 100 8.21 -4.24 -13.68
N SER A 101 8.51 -3.60 -14.81
CA SER A 101 7.85 -3.86 -16.09
C SER A 101 7.91 -5.33 -16.53
N SER A 102 9.08 -5.96 -16.45
CA SER A 102 9.29 -7.36 -16.79
C SER A 102 8.67 -8.36 -15.80
N TYR A 103 8.39 -7.88 -14.58
CA TYR A 103 7.85 -8.70 -13.49
C TYR A 103 6.35 -8.61 -13.31
N ARG A 104 5.68 -7.61 -13.90
CA ARG A 104 4.22 -7.43 -13.79
C ARG A 104 3.42 -8.70 -14.12
N LYS A 105 3.83 -9.45 -15.12
CA LYS A 105 3.14 -10.69 -15.55
C LYS A 105 3.33 -11.88 -14.61
N LYS A 106 4.28 -11.81 -13.68
CA LYS A 106 4.55 -12.88 -12.70
C LYS A 106 3.61 -12.84 -11.51
N TYR A 107 3.02 -11.67 -11.22
CA TYR A 107 2.15 -11.43 -10.08
C TYR A 107 0.75 -11.03 -10.54
N ASP A 108 -0.25 -11.50 -9.79
CA ASP A 108 -1.63 -11.07 -9.98
C ASP A 108 -1.88 -9.71 -9.34
N TYR A 109 -1.14 -9.41 -8.24
CA TYR A 109 -1.15 -8.13 -7.55
C TYR A 109 0.27 -7.69 -7.16
N ILE A 110 0.59 -6.43 -7.45
CA ILE A 110 1.79 -5.76 -6.91
C ILE A 110 1.30 -4.61 -6.03
N ILE A 111 1.48 -4.74 -4.71
CA ILE A 111 1.06 -3.73 -3.74
C ILE A 111 2.27 -2.89 -3.35
N MET A 112 2.12 -1.57 -3.38
CA MET A 112 3.16 -0.61 -3.06
C MET A 112 2.80 0.14 -1.79
N ASP A 113 3.58 -0.05 -0.71
CA ASP A 113 3.41 0.70 0.54
C ASP A 113 4.15 2.03 0.45
N CYS A 114 3.39 3.11 0.39
CA CYS A 114 3.91 4.46 0.14
C CYS A 114 4.19 5.22 1.44
N PRO A 115 5.25 6.06 1.49
CA PRO A 115 5.48 6.98 2.60
C PRO A 115 4.34 7.99 2.76
N PRO A 116 4.26 8.69 3.90
CA PRO A 116 3.22 9.70 4.13
C PRO A 116 3.35 10.97 3.29
N SER A 117 4.52 11.22 2.70
CA SER A 117 4.80 12.41 1.88
C SER A 117 4.37 12.22 0.42
N LEU A 118 4.04 13.30 -0.27
CA LEU A 118 3.74 13.34 -1.71
C LEU A 118 4.99 13.67 -2.55
N GLY A 119 6.16 13.14 -2.15
CA GLY A 119 7.42 13.33 -2.86
C GLY A 119 7.62 12.40 -4.06
N ILE A 120 8.86 12.33 -4.56
CA ILE A 120 9.25 11.56 -5.75
C ILE A 120 8.95 10.07 -5.62
N ILE A 121 9.05 9.50 -4.42
CA ILE A 121 8.75 8.08 -4.17
C ILE A 121 7.26 7.79 -4.42
N THR A 122 6.37 8.63 -3.86
CA THR A 122 4.93 8.49 -4.06
C THR A 122 4.53 8.73 -5.53
N LEU A 123 5.18 9.67 -6.22
CA LEU A 123 4.97 9.85 -7.66
C LEU A 123 5.39 8.61 -8.45
N ASN A 124 6.54 8.00 -8.16
CA ASN A 124 6.96 6.74 -8.76
C ASN A 124 5.92 5.63 -8.56
N SER A 125 5.36 5.52 -7.37
CA SER A 125 4.30 4.54 -7.07
C SER A 125 3.06 4.79 -7.92
N LEU A 126 2.58 6.03 -7.98
CA LEU A 126 1.39 6.39 -8.76
C LEU A 126 1.61 6.21 -10.28
N PHE A 127 2.81 6.48 -10.79
CA PHE A 127 3.14 6.23 -12.20
C PHE A 127 3.25 4.73 -12.52
N ALA A 128 3.71 3.92 -11.57
CA ALA A 128 3.80 2.46 -11.72
C ALA A 128 2.46 1.74 -11.55
N ALA A 129 1.55 2.26 -10.73
CA ALA A 129 0.28 1.62 -10.37
C ALA A 129 -0.77 1.67 -11.48
N ASP A 130 -1.65 0.68 -11.51
CA ASP A 130 -2.89 0.67 -12.32
C ASP A 130 -4.05 1.28 -11.55
N SER A 131 -4.06 1.08 -10.22
CA SER A 131 -5.08 1.64 -9.33
C SER A 131 -4.47 2.09 -7.99
N CYS A 132 -5.22 2.91 -7.27
CA CYS A 132 -4.84 3.45 -5.96
C CYS A 132 -5.94 3.18 -4.94
N LEU A 133 -5.62 2.38 -3.90
CA LEU A 133 -6.46 2.21 -2.71
C LEU A 133 -6.10 3.30 -1.71
N ILE A 134 -7.10 3.99 -1.18
CA ILE A 134 -6.93 5.15 -0.29
C ILE A 134 -7.44 4.82 1.11
N PRO A 135 -6.56 4.50 2.08
CA PRO A 135 -6.97 4.35 3.47
C PRO A 135 -7.31 5.71 4.08
N VAL A 136 -8.46 5.80 4.73
CA VAL A 136 -8.95 7.01 5.39
C VAL A 136 -9.36 6.66 6.81
N GLN A 137 -8.75 7.33 7.80
CA GLN A 137 -9.13 7.16 9.18
C GLN A 137 -10.44 7.90 9.46
N CYS A 138 -11.36 7.26 10.22
CA CYS A 138 -12.67 7.85 10.57
C CYS A 138 -12.52 8.95 11.66
N GLN A 139 -11.87 10.08 11.30
CA GLN A 139 -11.60 11.25 12.18
C GLN A 139 -11.89 12.57 11.47
N PHE A 140 -12.07 13.64 12.25
CA PHE A 140 -12.56 14.96 11.83
C PHE A 140 -11.88 15.57 10.59
N LEU A 141 -10.59 15.47 10.41
CA LEU A 141 -9.87 16.06 9.25
C LEU A 141 -9.73 15.12 8.05
N ALA A 142 -10.47 14.02 8.02
CA ALA A 142 -10.32 12.99 6.99
C ALA A 142 -10.68 13.50 5.58
N ILE A 143 -11.70 14.30 5.45
CA ILE A 143 -12.24 14.78 4.15
C ILE A 143 -11.28 15.77 3.49
N ASP A 144 -10.70 16.70 4.26
CA ASP A 144 -9.72 17.67 3.72
C ASP A 144 -8.48 16.98 3.18
N GLY A 145 -7.91 16.04 3.96
CA GLY A 145 -6.76 15.25 3.52
C GLY A 145 -7.06 14.39 2.29
N LEU A 146 -8.26 13.81 2.23
CA LEU A 146 -8.71 13.03 1.08
C LEU A 146 -8.84 13.91 -0.17
N THR A 147 -9.41 15.10 -0.05
CA THR A 147 -9.57 16.04 -1.16
C THR A 147 -8.23 16.47 -1.74
N GLN A 148 -7.24 16.78 -0.90
CA GLN A 148 -5.88 17.12 -1.36
C GLN A 148 -5.22 15.95 -2.08
N LEU A 149 -5.33 14.73 -1.56
CA LEU A 149 -4.79 13.53 -2.21
C LEU A 149 -5.47 13.28 -3.57
N LEU A 150 -6.79 13.41 -3.66
CA LEU A 150 -7.54 13.22 -4.90
C LEU A 150 -7.13 14.24 -5.98
N ASN A 151 -6.81 15.48 -5.61
CA ASN A 151 -6.29 16.49 -6.55
C ASN A 151 -4.91 16.09 -7.08
N THR A 152 -4.04 15.53 -6.23
CA THR A 152 -2.74 15.00 -6.67
C THR A 152 -2.91 13.82 -7.61
N ILE A 153 -3.79 12.87 -7.29
CA ILE A 153 -4.12 11.73 -8.15
C ILE A 153 -4.63 12.19 -9.51
N LYS A 154 -5.55 13.18 -9.56
CA LYS A 154 -6.05 13.76 -10.82
C LYS A 154 -4.93 14.34 -11.68
N THR A 155 -3.94 14.99 -11.06
CA THR A 155 -2.78 15.53 -11.78
C THR A 155 -1.94 14.41 -12.40
N VAL A 156 -1.67 13.34 -11.64
CA VAL A 156 -0.96 12.16 -12.16
C VAL A 156 -1.76 11.47 -13.26
N GLN A 157 -3.08 11.30 -13.09
CA GLN A 157 -3.97 10.72 -14.10
C GLN A 157 -3.86 11.45 -15.45
N LYS A 158 -3.88 12.80 -15.44
CA LYS A 158 -3.71 13.61 -16.66
C LYS A 158 -2.37 13.33 -17.34
N ARG A 159 -1.28 13.26 -16.57
CA ARG A 159 0.07 12.98 -17.09
C ARG A 159 0.18 11.55 -17.63
N LYS A 160 -0.36 10.56 -16.92
CA LYS A 160 -0.38 9.15 -17.36
C LYS A 160 -1.17 8.97 -18.67
N LYS A 161 -2.28 9.69 -18.83
CA LYS A 161 -3.09 9.63 -20.05
C LYS A 161 -2.30 10.06 -21.29
N VAL A 162 -1.40 11.02 -21.18
CA VAL A 162 -0.49 11.44 -22.28
C VAL A 162 0.48 10.31 -22.67
N LEU A 163 0.74 9.37 -21.77
CA LEU A 163 1.63 8.21 -21.95
C LEU A 163 0.85 6.92 -22.28
N ASP A 164 -0.42 7.01 -22.67
CA ASP A 164 -1.32 5.86 -22.88
C ASP A 164 -1.39 4.90 -21.65
N LYS A 165 -1.22 5.44 -20.46
CA LYS A 165 -1.34 4.71 -19.19
C LYS A 165 -2.54 5.24 -18.40
N ASN A 166 -3.12 4.37 -17.59
CA ASN A 166 -4.25 4.75 -16.73
C ASN A 166 -3.86 4.64 -15.25
N LEU A 167 -4.57 5.38 -14.41
CA LEU A 167 -4.55 5.24 -12.96
C LEU A 167 -5.99 5.36 -12.47
N GLN A 168 -6.53 4.29 -11.92
CA GLN A 168 -7.88 4.28 -11.37
C GLN A 168 -7.85 4.51 -9.84
N ILE A 169 -8.97 4.90 -9.27
CA ILE A 169 -9.19 4.82 -7.82
C ILE A 169 -9.83 3.47 -7.56
N GLU A 170 -9.07 2.56 -6.96
CA GLU A 170 -9.54 1.23 -6.55
C GLU A 170 -10.68 1.34 -5.54
N GLY A 171 -10.52 2.25 -4.60
CA GLY A 171 -11.53 2.56 -3.61
C GLY A 171 -10.97 3.28 -2.39
N ILE A 172 -11.88 3.80 -1.58
CA ILE A 172 -11.62 4.44 -0.30
C ILE A 172 -11.89 3.42 0.81
N LEU A 173 -10.85 3.07 1.57
CA LEU A 173 -10.94 2.14 2.69
C LEU A 173 -11.06 2.92 4.00
N LEU A 174 -12.18 2.81 4.66
CA LEU A 174 -12.38 3.37 6.00
C LEU A 174 -11.63 2.52 7.03
N THR A 175 -10.75 3.17 7.80
CA THR A 175 -9.87 2.49 8.76
C THR A 175 -10.04 3.04 10.17
N MET A 176 -9.59 2.23 11.15
CA MET A 176 -9.54 2.62 12.57
C MET A 176 -10.89 3.12 13.11
N LEU A 177 -11.99 2.52 12.62
CA LEU A 177 -13.32 2.82 13.16
C LEU A 177 -13.41 2.32 14.62
N ASP A 178 -13.63 3.23 15.55
CA ASP A 178 -14.07 2.87 16.90
C ASP A 178 -15.60 2.91 16.94
N LYS A 179 -16.22 1.73 17.01
CA LYS A 179 -17.68 1.56 17.00
C LYS A 179 -18.38 2.20 18.20
N ARG A 180 -17.65 2.51 19.27
CA ARG A 180 -18.20 3.13 20.50
C ARG A 180 -18.32 4.63 20.37
N VAL A 181 -17.68 5.23 19.36
CA VAL A 181 -17.61 6.68 19.16
C VAL A 181 -18.64 7.12 18.09
N ILE A 182 -19.67 7.84 18.51
CA ILE A 182 -20.75 8.31 17.63
C ILE A 182 -20.23 9.19 16.49
N SER A 183 -19.31 10.11 16.78
CA SER A 183 -18.72 10.99 15.75
C SER A 183 -17.96 10.23 14.66
N SER A 184 -17.38 9.07 14.96
CA SER A 184 -16.76 8.22 13.93
C SER A 184 -17.76 7.70 12.91
N TRP A 185 -18.98 7.38 13.34
CA TRP A 185 -20.07 6.96 12.44
C TRP A 185 -20.63 8.11 11.59
N GLN A 186 -20.66 9.33 12.13
CA GLN A 186 -21.05 10.51 11.35
C GLN A 186 -20.07 10.73 10.19
N ILE A 187 -18.77 10.63 10.44
CA ILE A 187 -17.73 10.74 9.40
C ILE A 187 -17.84 9.60 8.37
N VAL A 188 -18.12 8.35 8.80
CA VAL A 188 -18.35 7.23 7.90
C VAL A 188 -19.51 7.54 6.94
N ASN A 189 -20.64 8.06 7.45
CA ASN A 189 -21.79 8.39 6.63
C ASN A 189 -21.49 9.54 5.67
N GLU A 190 -20.83 10.59 6.12
CA GLU A 190 -20.43 11.73 5.30
C GLU A 190 -19.50 11.32 4.14
N ILE A 191 -18.49 10.47 4.41
CA ILE A 191 -17.62 9.95 3.36
C ILE A 191 -18.42 9.07 2.38
N LYS A 192 -19.34 8.26 2.85
CA LYS A 192 -20.18 7.43 1.98
C LYS A 192 -21.14 8.26 1.13
N GLU A 193 -21.71 9.33 1.67
CA GLU A 193 -22.54 10.25 0.91
C GLU A 193 -21.75 11.00 -0.16
N CYS A 194 -20.54 11.44 0.15
CA CYS A 194 -19.68 12.17 -0.80
C CYS A 194 -19.10 11.28 -1.91
N PHE A 195 -18.76 10.03 -1.62
CA PHE A 195 -17.97 9.18 -2.53
C PHE A 195 -18.69 7.92 -3.02
N GLY A 196 -19.85 7.61 -2.45
CA GLY A 196 -20.76 6.55 -2.92
C GLY A 196 -20.09 5.18 -3.06
N GLU A 197 -20.23 4.59 -4.22
CA GLU A 197 -19.70 3.25 -4.54
C GLU A 197 -18.17 3.14 -4.54
N LYS A 198 -17.47 4.27 -4.51
CA LYS A 198 -15.99 4.26 -4.36
C LYS A 198 -15.53 3.92 -2.95
N VAL A 199 -16.43 3.90 -1.97
CA VAL A 199 -16.09 3.49 -0.60
C VAL A 199 -16.28 1.99 -0.48
N PHE A 200 -15.22 1.27 -0.07
CA PHE A 200 -15.33 -0.16 0.21
C PHE A 200 -16.43 -0.47 1.22
N LYS A 201 -17.13 -1.58 1.02
CA LYS A 201 -18.12 -2.08 2.00
C LYS A 201 -17.42 -2.51 3.29
N THR A 202 -16.22 -3.06 3.14
CA THR A 202 -15.37 -3.46 4.27
C THR A 202 -14.80 -2.23 4.97
N ILE A 203 -14.94 -2.19 6.32
CA ILE A 203 -14.36 -1.17 7.20
C ILE A 203 -13.43 -1.85 8.18
N ILE A 204 -12.23 -1.31 8.36
CA ILE A 204 -11.24 -1.83 9.33
C ILE A 204 -11.42 -1.11 10.65
N ASN A 205 -11.81 -1.87 11.69
CA ASN A 205 -11.98 -1.33 13.04
C ASN A 205 -10.64 -1.24 13.78
N VAL A 206 -10.60 -0.38 14.82
CA VAL A 206 -9.51 -0.41 15.79
C VAL A 206 -9.39 -1.82 16.37
N ASN A 207 -8.18 -2.38 16.35
CA ASN A 207 -7.93 -3.73 16.86
C ASN A 207 -6.51 -3.86 17.42
N VAL A 208 -6.41 -4.22 18.70
CA VAL A 208 -5.14 -4.37 19.43
C VAL A 208 -4.26 -5.46 18.80
N LYS A 209 -4.84 -6.54 18.27
CA LYS A 209 -4.07 -7.61 17.62
C LYS A 209 -3.39 -7.13 16.34
N ALA A 210 -4.01 -6.22 15.60
CA ALA A 210 -3.40 -5.60 14.42
C ALA A 210 -2.24 -4.66 14.77
N GLN A 211 -2.25 -4.06 15.98
CA GLN A 211 -1.16 -3.22 16.50
C GLN A 211 0.01 -4.05 17.00
N ILE A 212 -0.27 -5.23 17.63
CA ILE A 212 0.77 -6.09 18.18
C ILE A 212 1.43 -6.97 17.10
N ALA A 213 0.69 -7.44 16.11
CA ALA A 213 1.21 -8.38 15.10
C ALA A 213 2.55 -7.95 14.45
N PRO A 214 2.75 -6.66 14.08
CA PRO A 214 4.03 -6.18 13.56
C PRO A 214 5.21 -6.36 14.50
N THR A 215 5.02 -6.26 15.82
CA THR A 215 6.12 -6.37 16.82
C THR A 215 6.71 -7.78 16.90
N VAL A 216 6.00 -8.77 16.34
CA VAL A 216 6.46 -10.16 16.23
C VAL A 216 6.69 -10.61 14.78
N GLY A 217 6.79 -9.65 13.86
CA GLY A 217 7.10 -9.89 12.44
C GLY A 217 6.03 -10.71 11.70
N LYS A 218 4.75 -10.51 12.01
CA LYS A 218 3.65 -11.29 11.42
C LYS A 218 2.51 -10.42 10.93
N PRO A 219 1.91 -10.72 9.77
CA PRO A 219 0.61 -10.16 9.42
C PRO A 219 -0.45 -10.60 10.43
N VAL A 220 -1.48 -9.78 10.65
CA VAL A 220 -2.51 -10.06 11.67
C VAL A 220 -3.23 -11.40 11.44
N ILE A 221 -3.35 -11.83 10.18
CA ILE A 221 -3.99 -13.11 9.83
C ILE A 221 -3.16 -14.30 10.33
N ALA A 222 -1.83 -14.20 10.25
CA ALA A 222 -0.93 -15.23 10.78
C ALA A 222 -0.81 -15.15 12.31
N TYR A 223 -0.90 -13.96 12.90
CA TYR A 223 -0.79 -13.75 14.34
C TYR A 223 -2.06 -14.16 15.10
N ALA A 224 -3.23 -13.74 14.59
CA ALA A 224 -4.53 -13.95 15.26
C ALA A 224 -5.66 -14.15 14.24
N SER A 225 -5.69 -15.31 13.60
CA SER A 225 -6.54 -15.61 12.41
C SER A 225 -8.05 -15.40 12.63
N ARG A 226 -8.53 -15.48 13.88
CA ARG A 226 -9.96 -15.36 14.24
C ARG A 226 -10.35 -13.95 14.72
N CYS A 227 -9.40 -13.03 14.89
CA CYS A 227 -9.72 -11.68 15.39
C CYS A 227 -10.49 -10.86 14.33
N PRO A 228 -11.22 -9.81 14.76
CA PRO A 228 -11.99 -8.97 13.83
C PRO A 228 -11.17 -8.40 12.69
N ALA A 229 -9.97 -7.87 12.96
CA ALA A 229 -9.11 -7.31 11.91
C ALA A 229 -8.72 -8.36 10.85
N SER A 230 -8.40 -9.59 11.26
CA SER A 230 -8.10 -10.70 10.32
C SER A 230 -9.27 -11.03 9.41
N LYS A 231 -10.49 -11.03 9.96
CA LYS A 231 -11.70 -11.24 9.15
C LYS A 231 -11.91 -10.12 8.17
N GLN A 232 -11.77 -8.87 8.62
CA GLN A 232 -11.96 -7.67 7.80
C GLN A 232 -10.95 -7.59 6.65
N TYR A 233 -9.66 -7.88 6.86
CA TYR A 233 -8.70 -7.91 5.76
C TYR A 233 -8.95 -9.06 4.77
N LYS A 234 -9.47 -10.22 5.23
CA LYS A 234 -9.90 -11.29 4.33
C LYS A 234 -11.13 -10.87 3.49
N GLU A 235 -12.07 -10.16 4.10
CA GLU A 235 -13.24 -9.61 3.39
C GLU A 235 -12.83 -8.55 2.37
N LEU A 236 -11.94 -7.64 2.73
CA LEU A 236 -11.38 -6.65 1.82
C LEU A 236 -10.69 -7.31 0.61
N ALA A 237 -9.88 -8.34 0.84
CA ALA A 237 -9.23 -9.06 -0.24
C ALA A 237 -10.24 -9.71 -1.20
N LYS A 238 -11.33 -10.31 -0.67
CA LYS A 238 -12.41 -10.86 -1.49
C LYS A 238 -13.15 -9.78 -2.28
N GLU A 239 -13.39 -8.62 -1.66
CA GLU A 239 -14.05 -7.48 -2.29
C GLU A 239 -13.22 -6.97 -3.48
N ILE A 240 -11.90 -6.81 -3.30
CA ILE A 240 -10.97 -6.40 -4.35
C ILE A 240 -10.91 -7.44 -5.48
N VAL A 241 -10.79 -8.73 -5.16
CA VAL A 241 -10.76 -9.79 -6.18
C VAL A 241 -12.05 -9.81 -6.99
N LYS A 242 -13.21 -9.57 -6.35
CA LYS A 242 -14.51 -9.51 -7.04
C LYS A 242 -14.63 -8.29 -7.95
N ASN A 243 -14.07 -7.14 -7.56
CA ASN A 243 -14.16 -5.90 -8.34
C ASN A 243 -13.23 -5.92 -9.57
N ASN A 244 -12.15 -6.72 -9.51
CA ASN A 244 -11.11 -6.80 -10.55
C ASN A 244 -11.21 -8.07 -11.43
N GLY A 245 -12.12 -8.94 -11.18
CA GLY A 245 -12.39 -10.16 -11.97
C GLY A 245 -13.66 -10.01 -12.76
#